data_5261575b4b6eb8ac2eba4812108d0ab7
#
_entry.id   5261575b4b6eb8ac2eba4812108d0ab7
#
_cell.length_a   1.000
_cell.length_b   1.000
_cell.length_c   1.000
_cell.angle_alpha   90.00
_cell.angle_beta   90.00
_cell.angle_gamma   90.00
#
_symmetry.space_group_name_H-M   'P 1'
#
loop_
_entity.id
_entity.type
_entity.pdbx_description
1 polymer ?
#
loop_
_entity_poly.entity_id
_entity_poly.type
_entity_poly.pdbx_seq_one_letter_code
_entity_poly.pdbx_strand_id
1 'polypeptide(L)'
;MLNNKFSKGLIFSCIAAIFWGLPQPLFFNELNHVETIEVVAHRGFWSFIFLFLLLILISNISDFIEIFKSRKKIFILTITAFLIAGNWAGFIYSVGQERVQDASMGYFITPMISIVLGYFFLNEKITKPKIASVCFMLSGILFLFINLNQFPFLIIWIGTSWAIYGLLRKQVNVNPSIGLLYETFIISLSLIHI
;
A
#
# COMPACT_ATOMS: atom_id res chain seq x y z
N MET A 1 4.26 13.51 -30.35
CA MET A 1 3.42 12.31 -30.10
C MET A 1 3.87 11.67 -28.80
N LEU A 2 3.12 11.79 -27.71
CA LEU A 2 3.40 11.08 -26.46
C LEU A 2 3.32 9.58 -26.78
N ASN A 3 4.35 8.85 -26.39
CA ASN A 3 4.46 7.40 -26.63
C ASN A 3 3.18 6.72 -26.11
N ASN A 4 2.49 5.97 -26.92
CA ASN A 4 1.17 5.35 -26.61
C ASN A 4 1.18 4.54 -25.30
N LYS A 5 2.34 4.01 -24.91
CA LYS A 5 2.55 3.31 -23.62
C LYS A 5 2.51 4.27 -22.43
N PHE A 6 3.12 5.47 -22.56
CA PHE A 6 3.13 6.48 -21.49
C PHE A 6 1.72 7.02 -21.24
N SER A 7 0.98 7.36 -22.31
CA SER A 7 -0.39 7.85 -22.20
C SER A 7 -1.33 6.83 -21.56
N LYS A 8 -1.20 5.54 -21.93
CA LYS A 8 -1.97 4.46 -21.30
C LYS A 8 -1.64 4.30 -19.81
N GLY A 9 -0.35 4.34 -19.44
CA GLY A 9 0.08 4.28 -18.04
C GLY A 9 -0.49 5.43 -17.22
N LEU A 10 -0.48 6.66 -17.76
CA LEU A 10 -1.05 7.84 -17.11
C LEU A 10 -2.56 7.68 -16.89
N ILE A 11 -3.30 7.23 -17.91
CA ILE A 11 -4.75 7.03 -17.80
C ILE A 11 -5.07 6.00 -16.71
N PHE A 12 -4.39 4.84 -16.71
CA PHE A 12 -4.61 3.82 -15.68
C PHE A 12 -4.25 4.32 -14.27
N SER A 13 -3.20 5.11 -14.13
CA SER A 13 -2.83 5.71 -12.84
C SER A 13 -3.90 6.71 -12.35
N CYS A 14 -4.44 7.53 -13.24
CA CYS A 14 -5.53 8.45 -12.91
C CYS A 14 -6.81 7.69 -12.49
N ILE A 15 -7.20 6.65 -13.25
CA ILE A 15 -8.36 5.82 -12.92
C ILE A 15 -8.18 5.17 -11.54
N ALA A 16 -6.99 4.59 -11.29
CA ALA A 16 -6.68 3.97 -10.00
C ALA A 16 -6.74 4.99 -8.85
N ALA A 17 -6.21 6.19 -9.04
CA ALA A 17 -6.22 7.25 -8.04
C ALA A 17 -7.65 7.72 -7.72
N ILE A 18 -8.50 7.90 -8.74
CA ILE A 18 -9.90 8.27 -8.57
C ILE A 18 -10.66 7.16 -7.83
N PHE A 19 -10.46 5.90 -8.24
CA PHE A 19 -11.11 4.75 -7.60
C PHE A 19 -10.69 4.61 -6.14
N TRP A 20 -9.41 4.83 -5.84
CA TRP A 20 -8.92 4.76 -4.45
C TRP A 20 -9.38 5.94 -3.60
N GLY A 21 -9.42 7.15 -4.17
CA GLY A 21 -9.69 8.38 -3.43
C GLY A 21 -11.18 8.67 -3.19
N LEU A 22 -12.10 8.10 -3.97
CA LEU A 22 -13.54 8.39 -3.90
C LEU A 22 -14.37 7.18 -3.45
N PRO A 23 -14.54 6.10 -4.27
CA PRO A 23 -15.42 5.00 -3.87
C PRO A 23 -14.96 4.26 -2.63
N GLN A 24 -13.65 4.11 -2.45
CA GLN A 24 -13.12 3.29 -1.39
C GLN A 24 -13.36 3.86 0.02
N PRO A 25 -13.10 5.14 0.30
CA PRO A 25 -13.47 5.73 1.61
C PRO A 25 -14.96 5.67 1.87
N LEU A 26 -15.80 5.93 0.87
CA LEU A 26 -17.26 5.84 1.02
C LEU A 26 -17.70 4.42 1.38
N PHE A 27 -17.16 3.42 0.68
CA PHE A 27 -17.45 2.01 0.97
C PHE A 27 -17.06 1.62 2.40
N PHE A 28 -15.88 2.01 2.87
CA PHE A 28 -15.47 1.69 4.24
C PHE A 28 -16.21 2.50 5.30
N ASN A 29 -16.68 3.67 4.98
CA ASN A 29 -17.54 4.45 5.89
C ASN A 29 -18.88 3.75 6.15
N GLU A 30 -19.47 3.10 5.15
CA GLU A 30 -20.69 2.29 5.32
C GLU A 30 -20.46 1.06 6.23
N LEU A 31 -19.21 0.61 6.33
CA LEU A 31 -18.80 -0.52 7.18
C LEU A 31 -18.29 -0.10 8.57
N ASN A 32 -18.53 1.14 9.01
CA ASN A 32 -18.05 1.68 10.29
C ASN A 32 -18.60 0.93 11.52
N HIS A 33 -19.68 0.18 11.35
CA HIS A 33 -20.31 -0.66 12.37
C HIS A 33 -19.66 -2.06 12.49
N VAL A 34 -18.74 -2.41 11.58
CA VAL A 34 -17.99 -3.68 11.56
C VAL A 34 -16.60 -3.47 12.12
N GLU A 35 -16.07 -4.43 12.88
CA GLU A 35 -14.72 -4.33 13.41
C GLU A 35 -13.67 -4.23 12.28
N THR A 36 -12.72 -3.33 12.44
CA THR A 36 -11.67 -3.07 11.43
C THR A 36 -10.94 -4.35 11.00
N ILE A 37 -10.68 -5.25 11.95
CA ILE A 37 -9.93 -6.47 11.68
C ILE A 37 -10.75 -7.46 10.83
N GLU A 38 -12.06 -7.52 11.06
CA GLU A 38 -12.98 -8.32 10.26
C GLU A 38 -13.06 -7.82 8.82
N VAL A 39 -13.15 -6.51 8.63
CA VAL A 39 -13.13 -5.90 7.29
C VAL A 39 -11.82 -6.21 6.57
N VAL A 40 -10.68 -6.15 7.26
CA VAL A 40 -9.36 -6.53 6.71
C VAL A 40 -9.30 -8.00 6.34
N ALA A 41 -9.85 -8.89 7.19
CA ALA A 41 -9.90 -10.33 6.95
C ALA A 41 -10.71 -10.64 5.68
N HIS A 42 -11.91 -10.10 5.57
CA HIS A 42 -12.75 -10.25 4.37
C HIS A 42 -12.08 -9.67 3.13
N ARG A 43 -11.47 -8.49 3.24
CA ARG A 43 -10.71 -7.89 2.13
C ARG A 43 -9.56 -8.79 1.67
N GLY A 44 -8.79 -9.35 2.60
CA GLY A 44 -7.71 -10.29 2.29
C GLY A 44 -8.23 -11.55 1.60
N PHE A 45 -9.25 -12.16 2.17
CA PHE A 45 -9.85 -13.40 1.69
C PHE A 45 -10.44 -13.27 0.28
N TRP A 46 -11.30 -12.27 0.05
CA TRP A 46 -11.91 -12.06 -1.26
C TRP A 46 -10.90 -11.63 -2.31
N SER A 47 -9.90 -10.84 -1.92
CA SER A 47 -8.79 -10.47 -2.82
C SER A 47 -7.97 -11.69 -3.21
N PHE A 48 -7.70 -12.60 -2.28
CA PHE A 48 -7.02 -13.86 -2.56
C PHE A 48 -7.81 -14.70 -3.57
N ILE A 49 -9.11 -14.93 -3.33
CA ILE A 49 -9.96 -15.71 -4.25
C ILE A 49 -9.95 -15.07 -5.65
N PHE A 50 -10.20 -13.77 -5.73
CA PHE A 50 -10.24 -13.05 -7.00
C PHE A 50 -8.93 -13.16 -7.77
N LEU A 51 -7.80 -12.88 -7.11
CA LEU A 51 -6.48 -12.94 -7.74
C LEU A 51 -6.09 -14.36 -8.12
N PHE A 52 -6.47 -15.36 -7.31
CA PHE A 52 -6.22 -16.76 -7.62
C PHE A 52 -6.97 -17.21 -8.88
N LEU A 53 -8.26 -16.88 -8.99
CA LEU A 53 -9.06 -17.16 -10.19
C LEU A 53 -8.50 -16.40 -11.40
N LEU A 54 -8.12 -15.15 -11.25
CA LEU A 54 -7.51 -14.36 -12.30
C LEU A 54 -6.18 -14.99 -12.77
N LEU A 55 -5.36 -15.49 -11.84
CA LEU A 55 -4.10 -16.15 -12.16
C LEU A 55 -4.32 -17.44 -12.99
N ILE A 56 -5.32 -18.24 -12.63
CA ILE A 56 -5.69 -19.45 -13.38
C ILE A 56 -6.07 -19.10 -14.83
N LEU A 57 -6.78 -17.98 -15.03
CA LEU A 57 -7.29 -17.57 -16.34
C LEU A 57 -6.24 -16.92 -17.24
N ILE A 58 -5.26 -16.21 -16.68
CA ILE A 58 -4.37 -15.30 -17.45
C ILE A 58 -2.91 -15.75 -17.43
N SER A 59 -2.46 -16.44 -16.38
CA SER A 59 -1.04 -16.67 -16.10
C SER A 59 -0.69 -18.09 -15.76
N ASN A 60 0.60 -18.34 -15.71
CA ASN A 60 1.17 -19.60 -15.24
C ASN A 60 1.17 -19.66 -13.70
N ILE A 61 0.49 -20.64 -13.14
CA ILE A 61 0.60 -21.00 -11.71
C ILE A 61 2.07 -21.25 -11.30
N SER A 62 2.93 -21.60 -12.25
CA SER A 62 4.36 -21.81 -12.04
C SER A 62 5.06 -20.67 -11.31
N ASP A 63 4.74 -19.42 -11.67
CA ASP A 63 5.38 -18.23 -11.08
C ASP A 63 4.99 -18.04 -9.59
N PHE A 64 3.78 -18.44 -9.22
CA PHE A 64 3.35 -18.46 -7.83
C PHE A 64 4.09 -19.55 -7.04
N ILE A 65 4.24 -20.75 -7.61
CA ILE A 65 4.97 -21.86 -7.01
C ILE A 65 6.47 -21.53 -6.86
N GLU A 66 7.05 -20.73 -7.77
CA GLU A 66 8.44 -20.30 -7.67
C GLU A 66 8.75 -19.44 -6.42
N ILE A 67 7.76 -18.76 -5.85
CA ILE A 67 7.97 -18.04 -4.58
C ILE A 67 8.43 -19.02 -3.50
N PHE A 68 7.80 -20.20 -3.42
CA PHE A 68 8.06 -21.19 -2.37
C PHE A 68 9.43 -21.86 -2.51
N LYS A 69 10.10 -21.75 -3.67
CA LYS A 69 11.46 -22.25 -3.87
C LYS A 69 12.55 -21.33 -3.28
N SER A 70 12.20 -20.09 -2.90
CA SER A 70 13.16 -19.10 -2.39
C SER A 70 12.80 -18.64 -0.99
N ARG A 71 13.59 -19.04 0.01
CA ARG A 71 13.44 -18.60 1.40
C ARG A 71 13.44 -17.06 1.54
N LYS A 72 14.26 -16.39 0.73
CA LYS A 72 14.32 -14.93 0.71
C LYS A 72 12.99 -14.31 0.24
N LYS A 73 12.41 -14.85 -0.85
CA LYS A 73 11.11 -14.38 -1.37
C LYS A 73 10.01 -14.60 -0.34
N ILE A 74 9.92 -15.80 0.25
CA ILE A 74 8.95 -16.12 1.30
C ILE A 74 9.07 -15.13 2.46
N PHE A 75 10.26 -14.95 3.02
CA PHE A 75 10.49 -14.08 4.17
C PHE A 75 10.08 -12.63 3.89
N ILE A 76 10.53 -12.05 2.76
CA ILE A 76 10.23 -10.67 2.43
C ILE A 76 8.74 -10.50 2.13
N LEU A 77 8.12 -11.40 1.35
CA LEU A 77 6.70 -11.31 1.02
C LEU A 77 5.79 -11.57 2.24
N THR A 78 6.24 -12.34 3.22
CA THR A 78 5.52 -12.47 4.49
C THR A 78 5.56 -11.16 5.28
N ILE A 79 6.72 -10.50 5.35
CA ILE A 79 6.81 -9.17 5.99
C ILE A 79 5.91 -8.17 5.26
N THR A 80 5.94 -8.16 3.92
CA THR A 80 5.08 -7.26 3.14
C THR A 80 3.59 -7.56 3.31
N ALA A 81 3.19 -8.83 3.53
CA ALA A 81 1.82 -9.21 3.86
C ALA A 81 1.34 -8.55 5.16
N PHE A 82 2.15 -8.57 6.21
CA PHE A 82 1.82 -7.91 7.48
C PHE A 82 1.84 -6.38 7.36
N LEU A 83 2.77 -5.82 6.60
CA LEU A 83 2.82 -4.37 6.36
C LEU A 83 1.59 -3.87 5.62
N ILE A 84 1.16 -4.57 4.57
CA ILE A 84 -0.03 -4.18 3.80
C ILE A 84 -1.32 -4.40 4.60
N ALA A 85 -1.42 -5.48 5.37
CA ALA A 85 -2.56 -5.72 6.25
C ALA A 85 -2.68 -4.63 7.33
N GLY A 86 -1.57 -4.29 7.99
CA GLY A 86 -1.53 -3.22 8.99
C GLY A 86 -1.79 -1.82 8.38
N ASN A 87 -1.34 -1.58 7.16
CA ASN A 87 -1.67 -0.35 6.42
C ASN A 87 -3.17 -0.28 6.11
N TRP A 88 -3.77 -1.39 5.63
CA TRP A 88 -5.21 -1.47 5.40
C TRP A 88 -6.00 -1.26 6.68
N ALA A 89 -5.58 -1.90 7.77
CA ALA A 89 -6.21 -1.71 9.08
C ALA A 89 -6.16 -0.24 9.52
N GLY A 90 -5.00 0.41 9.40
CA GLY A 90 -4.85 1.83 9.73
C GLY A 90 -5.77 2.73 8.90
N PHE A 91 -5.88 2.46 7.60
CA PHE A 91 -6.77 3.20 6.71
C PHE A 91 -8.25 2.99 7.06
N ILE A 92 -8.70 1.73 7.18
CA ILE A 92 -10.10 1.38 7.48
C ILE A 92 -10.49 1.94 8.86
N TYR A 93 -9.61 1.79 9.86
CA TYR A 93 -9.82 2.38 11.18
C TYR A 93 -9.97 3.90 11.12
N SER A 94 -9.10 4.59 10.36
CA SER A 94 -9.18 6.04 10.21
C SER A 94 -10.51 6.49 9.59
N VAL A 95 -10.98 5.76 8.57
CA VAL A 95 -12.28 6.04 7.94
C VAL A 95 -13.43 5.79 8.91
N GLY A 96 -13.44 4.65 9.61
CA GLY A 96 -14.49 4.30 10.57
C GLY A 96 -14.58 5.24 11.80
N GLN A 97 -13.47 5.95 12.12
CA GLN A 97 -13.42 6.95 13.17
C GLN A 97 -13.65 8.38 12.65
N GLU A 98 -14.16 8.55 11.43
CA GLU A 98 -14.34 9.85 10.77
C GLU A 98 -13.04 10.66 10.61
N ARG A 99 -11.88 9.99 10.66
CA ARG A 99 -10.54 10.58 10.57
C ARG A 99 -9.90 10.36 9.20
N VAL A 100 -10.67 10.47 8.13
CA VAL A 100 -10.21 10.29 6.74
C VAL A 100 -9.04 11.21 6.39
N GLN A 101 -8.97 12.39 7.02
CA GLN A 101 -7.85 13.32 6.85
C GLN A 101 -6.52 12.71 7.30
N ASP A 102 -6.50 11.94 8.39
CA ASP A 102 -5.29 11.29 8.89
C ASP A 102 -4.78 10.25 7.89
N ALA A 103 -5.67 9.46 7.30
CA ALA A 103 -5.32 8.51 6.25
C ALA A 103 -4.73 9.21 5.03
N SER A 104 -5.36 10.29 4.59
CA SER A 104 -4.89 11.09 3.44
C SER A 104 -3.51 11.70 3.70
N MET A 105 -3.29 12.27 4.90
CA MET A 105 -1.99 12.80 5.32
C MET A 105 -0.91 11.71 5.37
N GLY A 106 -1.25 10.50 5.84
CA GLY A 106 -0.34 9.36 5.85
C GLY A 106 0.16 9.02 4.45
N TYR A 107 -0.74 8.92 3.48
CA TYR A 107 -0.35 8.69 2.08
C TYR A 107 0.40 9.88 1.47
N PHE A 108 0.15 11.10 1.93
CA PHE A 108 0.91 12.28 1.48
C PHE A 108 2.36 12.27 1.96
N ILE A 109 2.64 11.69 3.14
CA ILE A 109 4.01 11.53 3.67
C ILE A 109 4.77 10.42 2.95
N THR A 110 4.08 9.41 2.41
CA THR A 110 4.69 8.23 1.77
C THR A 110 5.75 8.55 0.70
N PRO A 111 5.53 9.46 -0.26
CA PRO A 111 6.53 9.78 -1.27
C PRO A 111 7.83 10.32 -0.67
N MET A 112 7.74 11.13 0.38
CA MET A 112 8.91 11.67 1.08
C MET A 112 9.75 10.56 1.72
N ILE A 113 9.09 9.67 2.47
CA ILE A 113 9.77 8.52 3.09
C ILE A 113 10.35 7.62 2.00
N SER A 114 9.63 7.38 0.90
CA SER A 114 10.09 6.56 -0.22
C SER A 114 11.34 7.11 -0.90
N ILE A 115 11.47 8.44 -1.03
CA ILE A 115 12.67 9.08 -1.57
C ILE A 115 13.87 8.82 -0.64
N VAL A 116 13.69 8.97 0.67
CA VAL A 116 14.73 8.72 1.67
C VAL A 116 15.15 7.25 1.64
N LEU A 117 14.19 6.33 1.68
CA LEU A 117 14.46 4.89 1.60
C LEU A 117 15.12 4.50 0.28
N GLY A 118 14.69 5.07 -0.85
CA GLY A 118 15.28 4.84 -2.16
C GLY A 118 16.75 5.28 -2.24
N TYR A 119 17.08 6.40 -1.61
CA TYR A 119 18.45 6.87 -1.51
C TYR A 119 19.33 5.91 -0.70
N PHE A 120 18.90 5.53 0.52
CA PHE A 120 19.72 4.72 1.41
C PHE A 120 19.80 3.25 1.01
N PHE A 121 18.71 2.65 0.53
CA PHE A 121 18.62 1.21 0.30
C PHE A 121 18.71 0.78 -1.18
N LEU A 122 18.41 1.69 -2.10
CA LEU A 122 18.42 1.41 -3.54
C LEU A 122 19.51 2.18 -4.29
N ASN A 123 20.34 2.97 -3.59
CA ASN A 123 21.37 3.82 -4.17
C ASN A 123 20.81 4.78 -5.24
N GLU A 124 19.55 5.22 -5.09
CA GLU A 124 18.95 6.17 -6.01
C GLU A 124 19.57 7.56 -5.85
N LYS A 125 19.88 8.20 -6.97
CA LYS A 125 20.39 9.59 -6.93
C LYS A 125 19.27 10.56 -6.61
N ILE A 126 19.49 11.41 -5.61
CA ILE A 126 18.59 12.52 -5.31
C ILE A 126 18.93 13.69 -6.21
N THR A 127 17.98 14.08 -7.09
CA THR A 127 18.12 15.23 -7.96
C THR A 127 17.63 16.50 -7.28
N LYS A 128 18.11 17.68 -7.74
CA LYS A 128 17.65 18.99 -7.21
C LYS A 128 16.13 19.15 -7.18
N PRO A 129 15.36 18.75 -8.22
CA PRO A 129 13.90 18.79 -8.17
C PRO A 129 13.30 17.88 -7.07
N LYS A 130 13.89 16.69 -6.84
CA LYS A 130 13.43 15.79 -5.75
C LYS A 130 13.64 16.44 -4.39
N ILE A 131 14.77 17.12 -4.17
CA ILE A 131 15.04 17.86 -2.91
C ILE A 131 14.00 18.96 -2.71
N ALA A 132 13.77 19.78 -3.72
CA ALA A 132 12.77 20.84 -3.66
C ALA A 132 11.37 20.28 -3.32
N SER A 133 10.95 19.19 -3.97
CA SER A 133 9.68 18.54 -3.68
C SER A 133 9.59 18.04 -2.22
N VAL A 134 10.67 17.46 -1.70
CA VAL A 134 10.72 17.02 -0.29
C VAL A 134 10.61 18.20 0.66
N CYS A 135 11.31 19.32 0.38
CA CYS A 135 11.21 20.53 1.21
C CYS A 135 9.80 21.12 1.21
N PHE A 136 9.13 21.18 0.06
CA PHE A 136 7.73 21.65 -0.02
C PHE A 136 6.78 20.72 0.73
N MET A 137 6.93 19.40 0.60
CA MET A 137 6.12 18.44 1.36
C MET A 137 6.36 18.56 2.87
N LEU A 138 7.62 18.67 3.30
CA LEU A 138 7.96 18.86 4.70
C LEU A 138 7.32 20.12 5.28
N SER A 139 7.39 21.25 4.57
CA SER A 139 6.78 22.50 5.04
C SER A 139 5.27 22.37 5.20
N GLY A 140 4.59 21.70 4.26
CA GLY A 140 3.16 21.42 4.35
C GLY A 140 2.80 20.51 5.55
N ILE A 141 3.57 19.45 5.75
CA ILE A 141 3.38 18.51 6.85
C ILE A 141 3.63 19.19 8.20
N LEU A 142 4.69 19.99 8.34
CA LEU A 142 4.97 20.75 9.55
C LEU A 142 3.85 21.74 9.88
N PHE A 143 3.34 22.45 8.87
CA PHE A 143 2.20 23.35 9.05
C PHE A 143 0.97 22.61 9.58
N LEU A 144 0.68 21.42 9.05
CA LEU A 144 -0.42 20.58 9.51
C LEU A 144 -0.20 20.07 10.94
N PHE A 145 1.02 19.63 11.27
CA PHE A 145 1.34 19.06 12.57
C PHE A 145 1.32 20.09 13.72
N ILE A 146 1.65 21.36 13.44
CA ILE A 146 1.58 22.43 14.44
C ILE A 146 0.16 22.61 14.97
N ASN A 147 -0.84 22.30 14.16
CA ASN A 147 -2.26 22.44 14.52
C ASN A 147 -2.90 21.15 15.07
N LEU A 148 -2.13 20.05 15.20
CA LEU A 148 -2.63 18.80 15.76
C LEU A 148 -2.50 18.84 17.30
N ASN A 149 -3.61 18.61 17.98
CA ASN A 149 -3.67 18.52 19.44
C ASN A 149 -3.22 17.14 19.99
N GLN A 150 -2.96 16.16 19.11
CA GLN A 150 -2.62 14.80 19.47
C GLN A 150 -1.45 14.29 18.63
N PHE A 151 -0.70 13.30 19.16
CA PHE A 151 0.38 12.68 18.42
C PHE A 151 -0.15 11.94 17.18
N PRO A 152 0.38 12.21 15.96
CA PRO A 152 -0.17 11.74 14.70
C PRO A 152 0.25 10.28 14.39
N PHE A 153 -0.02 9.35 15.30
CA PHE A 153 0.41 7.95 15.16
C PHE A 153 -0.10 7.29 13.86
N LEU A 154 -1.39 7.47 13.55
CA LEU A 154 -2.01 6.86 12.34
C LEU A 154 -1.38 7.40 11.05
N ILE A 155 -1.11 8.71 11.01
CA ILE A 155 -0.47 9.36 9.86
C ILE A 155 0.91 8.77 9.61
N ILE A 156 1.72 8.68 10.68
CA ILE A 156 3.07 8.12 10.61
C ILE A 156 3.01 6.64 10.24
N TRP A 157 2.12 5.86 10.85
CA TRP A 157 1.96 4.43 10.57
C TRP A 157 1.60 4.17 9.10
N ILE A 158 0.56 4.83 8.59
CA ILE A 158 0.09 4.65 7.21
C ILE A 158 1.20 5.03 6.22
N GLY A 159 1.87 6.16 6.43
CA GLY A 159 2.93 6.63 5.54
C GLY A 159 4.17 5.75 5.53
N THR A 160 4.64 5.34 6.73
CA THR A 160 5.85 4.51 6.86
C THR A 160 5.63 3.08 6.42
N SER A 161 4.51 2.45 6.81
CA SER A 161 4.20 1.07 6.43
C SER A 161 4.10 0.92 4.91
N TRP A 162 3.45 1.86 4.21
CA TRP A 162 3.34 1.85 2.76
C TRP A 162 4.67 2.10 2.05
N ALA A 163 5.49 3.02 2.56
CA ALA A 163 6.82 3.29 2.01
C ALA A 163 7.77 2.09 2.16
N ILE A 164 7.78 1.44 3.34
CA ILE A 164 8.60 0.24 3.59
C ILE A 164 8.08 -0.92 2.74
N TYR A 165 6.77 -1.11 2.65
CA TYR A 165 6.17 -2.08 1.74
C TYR A 165 6.68 -1.90 0.30
N GLY A 166 6.61 -0.69 -0.23
CA GLY A 166 7.09 -0.37 -1.59
C GLY A 166 8.58 -0.67 -1.78
N LEU A 167 9.42 -0.33 -0.80
CA LEU A 167 10.85 -0.64 -0.81
C LEU A 167 11.10 -2.16 -0.90
N LEU A 168 10.49 -2.94 -0.02
CA LEU A 168 10.67 -4.40 0.04
C LEU A 168 10.13 -5.07 -1.23
N ARG A 169 8.99 -4.64 -1.74
CA ARG A 169 8.42 -5.13 -3.00
C ARG A 169 9.35 -4.89 -4.19
N LYS A 170 10.04 -3.76 -4.22
CA LYS A 170 11.01 -3.44 -5.26
C LYS A 170 12.25 -4.36 -5.21
N GLN A 171 12.64 -4.80 -4.01
CA GLN A 171 13.81 -5.68 -3.83
C GLN A 171 13.55 -7.15 -4.19
N VAL A 172 12.30 -7.60 -4.19
CA VAL A 172 11.97 -9.03 -4.37
C VAL A 172 11.91 -9.45 -5.83
N ASN A 173 11.73 -8.53 -6.76
CA ASN A 173 11.61 -8.82 -8.20
C ASN A 173 10.58 -9.94 -8.51
N VAL A 174 9.37 -9.81 -7.97
CA VAL A 174 8.23 -10.68 -8.22
C VAL A 174 7.13 -9.86 -8.87
N ASN A 175 6.44 -10.45 -9.86
CA ASN A 175 5.31 -9.80 -10.52
C ASN A 175 4.33 -9.24 -9.47
N PRO A 176 3.85 -7.99 -9.61
CA PRO A 176 2.97 -7.35 -8.62
C PRO A 176 1.73 -8.18 -8.28
N SER A 177 1.05 -8.74 -9.26
CA SER A 177 -0.17 -9.53 -9.04
C SER A 177 0.11 -10.84 -8.29
N ILE A 178 1.23 -11.51 -8.62
CA ILE A 178 1.64 -12.76 -7.98
C ILE A 178 2.09 -12.52 -6.54
N GLY A 179 2.82 -11.43 -6.30
CA GLY A 179 3.22 -11.07 -4.94
C GLY A 179 2.01 -10.67 -4.08
N LEU A 180 1.05 -9.91 -4.64
CA LEU A 180 -0.18 -9.58 -3.93
C LEU A 180 -1.04 -10.83 -3.65
N LEU A 181 -1.07 -11.79 -4.56
CA LEU A 181 -1.72 -13.08 -4.34
C LEU A 181 -1.12 -13.81 -3.13
N TYR A 182 0.22 -13.86 -3.04
CA TYR A 182 0.91 -14.46 -1.89
C TYR A 182 0.61 -13.71 -0.59
N GLU A 183 0.67 -12.39 -0.62
CA GLU A 183 0.39 -11.53 0.55
C GLU A 183 -1.05 -11.73 1.05
N THR A 184 -2.04 -11.74 0.14
CA THR A 184 -3.44 -11.98 0.50
C THR A 184 -3.69 -13.41 0.96
N PHE A 185 -2.95 -14.40 0.45
CA PHE A 185 -2.96 -15.77 0.95
C PHE A 185 -2.49 -15.83 2.42
N ILE A 186 -1.37 -15.18 2.76
CA ILE A 186 -0.87 -15.12 4.14
C ILE A 186 -1.85 -14.38 5.06
N ILE A 187 -2.43 -13.26 4.61
CA ILE A 187 -3.44 -12.52 5.37
C ILE A 187 -4.66 -13.40 5.64
N SER A 188 -5.16 -14.10 4.62
CA SER A 188 -6.30 -15.00 4.75
C SER A 188 -6.05 -16.13 5.75
N LEU A 189 -4.85 -16.74 5.73
CA LEU A 189 -4.48 -17.78 6.68
C LEU A 189 -4.34 -17.25 8.11
N SER A 190 -3.79 -16.05 8.29
CA SER A 190 -3.59 -15.47 9.63
C SER A 190 -4.89 -14.99 10.28
N LEU A 191 -5.89 -14.66 9.47
CA LEU A 191 -7.16 -14.10 9.94
C LEU A 191 -8.36 -15.07 9.80
N ILE A 192 -8.12 -16.33 9.44
CA ILE A 192 -9.17 -17.34 9.23
C ILE A 192 -9.95 -17.68 10.51
N HIS A 193 -9.44 -17.29 11.67
CA HIS A 193 -10.07 -17.56 12.96
C HIS A 193 -10.94 -16.41 13.48
N ILE A 194 -11.04 -15.33 12.72
CA ILE A 194 -11.87 -14.17 13.01
C ILE A 194 -13.20 -14.29 12.28
#